data_df1c65eb92858625f7719873ebb57b1b
#
_entry.id   df1c65eb92858625f7719873ebb57b1b
#
_cell.length_a   1.000
_cell.length_b   1.000
_cell.length_c   1.000
_cell.angle_alpha   90.00
_cell.angle_beta   90.00
_cell.angle_gamma   90.00
#
_symmetry.space_group_name_H-M   'P 1'
#
loop_
_entity.id
_entity.type
_entity.pdbx_description
1 polymer ?
#
loop_
_entity_poly.entity_id
_entity_poly.type
_entity_poly.pdbx_seq_one_letter_code
_entity_poly.pdbx_strand_id
1 'polypeptide(L)'
;MYPANSKTITLYTPLTLANGSQLTEVAMREPTVRDRITREKDRGSGGEKDARMLALLCSMNEQDVYALTAADYLQLEEAFNVFMLPPDKRPKAKSAKV
;
A
#
# COMPACT_ATOMS: atom_id res chain seq x y z
N MET A 1 -20.38 10.82 3.73
CA MET A 1 -19.11 10.34 3.29
C MET A 1 -19.23 8.95 2.70
N TYR A 2 -18.55 8.72 1.67
CA TYR A 2 -18.64 7.45 1.02
C TYR A 2 -17.56 6.53 1.56
N PRO A 3 -17.73 5.24 1.41
CA PRO A 3 -16.69 4.32 1.80
C PRO A 3 -15.47 4.57 0.94
N ALA A 4 -14.32 4.59 1.55
CA ALA A 4 -13.09 4.71 0.80
C ALA A 4 -12.86 3.41 0.06
N ASN A 5 -12.40 3.52 -1.18
CA ASN A 5 -11.95 2.35 -1.89
C ASN A 5 -10.70 1.83 -1.21
N SER A 6 -10.58 0.53 -1.13
CA SER A 6 -9.38 -0.06 -0.59
C SER A 6 -9.10 -1.35 -1.33
N LYS A 7 -7.84 -1.78 -1.23
CA LYS A 7 -7.42 -3.03 -1.84
C LYS A 7 -6.67 -3.83 -0.79
N THR A 8 -7.09 -5.07 -0.59
CA THR A 8 -6.41 -5.96 0.34
C THR A 8 -5.32 -6.71 -0.40
N ILE A 9 -4.13 -6.70 0.18
CA ILE A 9 -2.96 -7.34 -0.40
C ILE A 9 -2.50 -8.42 0.56
N THR A 10 -2.47 -9.67 0.09
CA THR A 10 -2.00 -10.78 0.90
C THR A 10 -0.50 -10.89 0.72
N LEU A 11 0.23 -10.84 1.82
CA LEU A 11 1.69 -10.92 1.74
C LEU A 11 2.13 -12.34 1.41
N TYR A 12 3.14 -12.45 0.57
CA TYR A 12 3.76 -13.75 0.31
C TYR A 12 4.48 -14.25 1.54
N THR A 13 5.08 -13.33 2.28
CA THR A 13 5.85 -13.67 3.48
C THR A 13 5.29 -12.87 4.64
N PRO A 14 4.60 -13.53 5.59
CA PRO A 14 4.06 -12.80 6.74
C PRO A 14 5.16 -12.04 7.48
N LEU A 15 4.81 -10.87 7.98
CA LEU A 15 5.74 -10.00 8.68
C LEU A 15 5.46 -10.09 10.18
N THR A 16 6.51 -10.37 10.97
CA THR A 16 6.36 -10.36 12.42
C THR A 16 6.52 -8.94 12.92
N LEU A 17 5.49 -8.45 13.60
CA LEU A 17 5.49 -7.10 14.13
C LEU A 17 6.21 -7.05 15.48
N ALA A 18 6.50 -5.83 15.94
CA ALA A 18 7.23 -5.64 17.18
C ALA A 18 6.53 -6.28 18.38
N ASN A 19 5.20 -6.35 18.35
CA ASN A 19 4.45 -6.93 19.46
C ASN A 19 4.33 -8.46 19.36
N GLY A 20 5.00 -9.07 18.39
CA GLY A 20 5.00 -10.51 18.23
C GLY A 20 3.88 -11.06 17.35
N SER A 21 2.91 -10.24 17.00
CA SER A 21 1.84 -10.72 16.11
C SER A 21 2.35 -10.74 14.67
N GLN A 22 1.63 -11.45 13.83
CA GLN A 22 2.02 -11.53 12.42
C GLN A 22 1.04 -10.77 11.55
N LEU A 23 1.60 -10.03 10.62
CA LEU A 23 0.83 -9.33 9.61
C LEU A 23 0.84 -10.21 8.36
N THR A 24 -0.33 -10.65 7.94
CA THR A 24 -0.45 -11.53 6.77
C THR A 24 -1.06 -10.84 5.58
N GLU A 25 -1.77 -9.73 5.82
CA GLU A 25 -2.30 -8.93 4.72
C GLU A 25 -2.37 -7.49 5.15
N VAL A 26 -2.36 -6.61 4.15
CA VAL A 26 -2.50 -5.18 4.39
C VAL A 26 -3.62 -4.65 3.52
N ALA A 27 -4.27 -3.60 3.98
CA ALA A 27 -5.32 -2.94 3.20
C ALA A 27 -4.81 -1.55 2.83
N MET A 28 -4.74 -1.29 1.53
CA MET A 28 -4.30 0.02 1.03
C MET A 28 -5.53 0.81 0.64
N ARG A 29 -5.66 2.02 1.19
CA ARG A 29 -6.73 2.91 0.77
C ARG A 29 -6.35 3.63 -0.50
N GLU A 30 -7.34 4.13 -1.20
CA GLU A 30 -7.10 4.87 -2.44
C GLU A 30 -6.34 6.16 -2.16
N PRO A 31 -5.26 6.45 -2.90
CA PRO A 31 -4.52 7.70 -2.72
C PRO A 31 -5.35 8.92 -3.13
N THR A 32 -5.05 10.03 -2.48
CA THR A 32 -5.71 11.30 -2.78
C THR A 32 -4.66 12.33 -3.20
N VAL A 33 -5.13 13.49 -3.64
CA VAL A 33 -4.22 14.58 -3.96
C VAL A 33 -3.39 14.98 -2.75
N ARG A 34 -4.01 14.96 -1.55
CA ARG A 34 -3.28 15.30 -0.34
C ARG A 34 -2.08 14.37 -0.14
N ASP A 35 -2.25 13.10 -0.45
CA ASP A 35 -1.14 12.14 -0.32
C ASP A 35 0.00 12.51 -1.26
N ARG A 36 -0.32 12.94 -2.46
CA ARG A 36 0.72 13.34 -3.41
C ARG A 36 1.45 14.58 -2.92
N ILE A 37 0.73 15.54 -2.36
CA ILE A 37 1.35 16.74 -1.85
C ILE A 37 2.24 16.41 -0.67
N THR A 38 1.78 15.54 0.23
CA THR A 38 2.58 15.11 1.36
C THR A 38 3.88 14.47 0.89
N ARG A 39 3.81 13.63 -0.15
CA ARG A 39 5.00 13.01 -0.68
C ARG A 39 5.96 14.05 -1.26
N GLU A 40 5.44 15.04 -1.97
CA GLU A 40 6.30 16.05 -2.57
C GLU A 40 7.02 16.89 -1.53
N LYS A 41 6.41 17.08 -0.37
CA LYS A 41 7.04 17.83 0.71
C LYS A 41 8.04 17.02 1.50
N ASP A 42 8.08 15.72 1.29
CA ASP A 42 9.00 14.84 1.97
C ASP A 42 10.40 15.09 1.43
N ARG A 43 11.37 15.22 2.33
CA ARG A 43 12.74 15.53 1.95
C ARG A 43 13.65 14.33 1.86
N GLY A 44 13.11 13.14 2.01
CA GLY A 44 13.90 11.93 1.89
C GLY A 44 14.26 11.61 0.46
N SER A 45 14.96 10.52 0.27
CA SER A 45 15.26 10.01 -1.06
C SER A 45 13.95 9.55 -1.73
N GLY A 46 14.01 9.30 -3.04
CA GLY A 46 12.85 8.82 -3.75
C GLY A 46 12.28 7.55 -3.14
N GLY A 47 13.16 6.61 -2.77
CA GLY A 47 12.71 5.38 -2.15
C GLY A 47 12.09 5.58 -0.79
N GLU A 48 12.66 6.49 0.00
CA GLU A 48 12.12 6.78 1.32
C GLU A 48 10.76 7.46 1.23
N LYS A 49 10.61 8.39 0.30
CA LYS A 49 9.34 9.07 0.10
C LYS A 49 8.25 8.08 -0.28
N ASP A 50 8.58 7.16 -1.19
CA ASP A 50 7.60 6.16 -1.63
C ASP A 50 7.22 5.24 -0.48
N ALA A 51 8.21 4.79 0.30
CA ALA A 51 7.93 3.90 1.42
C ALA A 51 7.04 4.58 2.45
N ARG A 52 7.30 5.85 2.75
CA ARG A 52 6.48 6.57 3.72
C ARG A 52 5.06 6.79 3.20
N MET A 53 4.92 7.06 1.90
CA MET A 53 3.60 7.22 1.33
C MET A 53 2.83 5.90 1.39
N LEU A 54 3.47 4.80 1.02
CA LEU A 54 2.80 3.51 1.07
C LEU A 54 2.46 3.10 2.50
N ALA A 55 3.33 3.43 3.45
CA ALA A 55 3.04 3.19 4.85
C ALA A 55 1.78 3.92 5.28
N LEU A 56 1.65 5.17 4.86
CA LEU A 56 0.46 5.96 5.19
C LEU A 56 -0.79 5.34 4.58
N LEU A 57 -0.72 4.94 3.32
CA LEU A 57 -1.88 4.37 2.63
C LEU A 57 -2.31 3.04 3.22
N CYS A 58 -1.36 2.28 3.76
CA CYS A 58 -1.63 0.96 4.31
C CYS A 58 -1.77 0.97 5.83
N SER A 59 -1.71 2.14 6.46
CA SER A 59 -1.78 2.29 7.92
C SER A 59 -0.71 1.46 8.61
N MET A 60 0.49 1.48 8.06
CA MET A 60 1.63 0.76 8.61
C MET A 60 2.66 1.75 9.12
N ASN A 61 3.49 1.29 10.04
CA ASN A 61 4.66 2.07 10.43
C ASN A 61 5.69 2.00 9.32
N GLU A 62 6.44 3.07 9.14
CA GLU A 62 7.49 3.10 8.13
C GLU A 62 8.47 1.95 8.32
N GLN A 63 8.84 1.67 9.58
CA GLN A 63 9.80 0.60 9.85
C GLN A 63 9.27 -0.76 9.41
N ASP A 64 7.97 -0.97 9.52
CA ASP A 64 7.40 -2.24 9.09
C ASP A 64 7.42 -2.36 7.56
N VAL A 65 7.25 -1.25 6.86
CA VAL A 65 7.37 -1.27 5.40
C VAL A 65 8.78 -1.68 4.99
N TYR A 66 9.78 -1.13 5.67
CA TYR A 66 11.17 -1.48 5.37
C TYR A 66 11.47 -2.95 5.65
N ALA A 67 10.72 -3.58 6.53
CA ALA A 67 10.94 -4.98 6.87
C ALA A 67 10.25 -5.95 5.91
N LEU A 68 9.38 -5.46 5.05
CA LEU A 68 8.74 -6.32 4.04
C LEU A 68 9.79 -6.87 3.09
N THR A 69 9.49 -8.05 2.52
CA THR A 69 10.33 -8.52 1.42
C THR A 69 10.14 -7.60 0.22
N ALA A 70 11.13 -7.58 -0.65
CA ALA A 70 11.01 -6.75 -1.85
C ALA A 70 9.82 -7.19 -2.71
N ALA A 71 9.55 -8.50 -2.76
CA ALA A 71 8.42 -8.99 -3.53
C ALA A 71 7.09 -8.47 -2.95
N ASP A 72 6.98 -8.41 -1.64
CA ASP A 72 5.77 -7.89 -1.01
C ASP A 72 5.67 -6.38 -1.20
N TYR A 73 6.79 -5.68 -1.12
CA TYR A 73 6.78 -4.25 -1.39
C TYR A 73 6.32 -3.97 -2.82
N LEU A 74 6.77 -4.80 -3.76
CA LEU A 74 6.35 -4.65 -5.15
C LEU A 74 4.83 -4.81 -5.29
N GLN A 75 4.22 -5.70 -4.50
CA GLN A 75 2.77 -5.81 -4.50
C GLN A 75 2.11 -4.50 -4.09
N LEU A 76 2.69 -3.79 -3.11
CA LEU A 76 2.16 -2.49 -2.71
C LEU A 76 2.29 -1.48 -3.83
N GLU A 77 3.42 -1.47 -4.51
CA GLU A 77 3.63 -0.55 -5.62
C GLU A 77 2.65 -0.83 -6.76
N GLU A 78 2.39 -2.09 -7.04
CA GLU A 78 1.44 -2.45 -8.09
C GLU A 78 0.03 -2.01 -7.72
N ALA A 79 -0.35 -2.18 -6.46
CA ALA A 79 -1.66 -1.75 -6.01
C ALA A 79 -1.79 -0.24 -6.15
N PHE A 80 -0.74 0.50 -5.80
CA PHE A 80 -0.73 1.94 -5.97
C PHE A 80 -0.94 2.32 -7.44
N ASN A 81 -0.23 1.66 -8.33
CA ASN A 81 -0.33 1.97 -9.75
C ASN A 81 -1.73 1.68 -10.30
N VAL A 82 -2.38 0.63 -9.80
CA VAL A 82 -3.74 0.34 -10.21
C VAL A 82 -4.68 1.46 -9.79
N PHE A 83 -4.48 2.00 -8.58
CA PHE A 83 -5.31 3.12 -8.14
C PHE A 83 -5.09 4.38 -8.98
N MET A 84 -3.96 4.49 -9.67
CA MET A 84 -3.72 5.64 -10.53
C MET A 84 -4.50 5.55 -11.84
N LEU A 85 -5.08 4.40 -12.14
CA LEU A 85 -5.94 4.26 -13.31
C LEU A 85 -7.34 4.78 -13.01
N PRO A 86 -8.04 5.31 -14.01
CA PRO A 86 -9.45 5.62 -13.81
C PRO A 86 -10.21 4.38 -13.34
N PRO A 87 -11.24 4.55 -12.51
CA PRO A 87 -11.91 3.37 -11.94
C PRO A 87 -12.39 2.34 -12.96
N ASP A 88 -12.86 2.78 -14.11
CA ASP A 88 -13.35 1.85 -15.12
C ASP A 88 -12.23 1.11 -15.85
N LYS A 89 -10.99 1.52 -15.64
CA LYS A 89 -9.84 0.86 -16.25
C LYS A 89 -9.14 -0.10 -15.31
N ARG A 90 -9.59 -0.18 -14.06
CA ARG A 90 -8.94 -1.02 -13.06
C ARG A 90 -9.37 -2.47 -13.25
N PRO A 91 -8.46 -3.43 -13.00
CA PRO A 91 -8.84 -4.84 -13.07
C PRO A 91 -9.96 -5.14 -12.08
N LYS A 92 -10.85 -6.04 -12.47
CA LYS A 92 -11.89 -6.48 -11.57
C LYS A 92 -11.35 -7.45 -10.55
N ALA A 93 -12.05 -7.54 -9.43
CA ALA A 93 -11.65 -8.45 -8.38
C ALA A 93 -11.63 -9.88 -8.93
N LYS A 94 -10.57 -10.59 -8.57
CA LYS A 94 -10.42 -11.93 -9.05
C LYS A 94 -11.41 -12.89 -8.48
N SER A 95 -11.82 -12.63 -7.27
CA SER A 95 -12.74 -13.52 -6.63
C SER A 95 -14.02 -13.66 -7.42
N ALA A 96 -14.25 -12.71 -8.27
CA ALA A 96 -15.43 -12.83 -9.06
C ALA A 96 -15.38 -14.01 -9.96
N LYS A 97 -14.29 -14.51 -10.10
CA LYS A 97 -14.22 -15.53 -10.88
C LYS A 97 -14.23 -16.71 -10.39
N VAL A 98 -14.36 -16.89 -10.17
CA VAL A 98 -14.34 -18.01 -9.54
C VAL A 98 -14.90 -18.75 -9.92
#